data_576b9fea6e70a09ac7d20feb48f80d8f
#
_entry.id   576b9fea6e70a09ac7d20feb48f80d8f
#
_cell.length_a   1.000
_cell.length_b   1.000
_cell.length_c   1.000
_cell.angle_alpha   90.00
_cell.angle_beta   90.00
_cell.angle_gamma   90.00
#
_symmetry.space_group_name_H-M   'P 1'
#
loop_
_entity.id
_entity.type
_entity.pdbx_description
1 polymer ?
#
loop_
_entity_poly.entity_id
_entity_poly.type
_entity_poly.pdbx_seq_one_letter_code
_entity_poly.pdbx_strand_id
1 'polypeptide(L)'
;SDVCSSDLKWVRFEQPKELERLKNIFDWRAYPDDQKDQWHDYIDEEFKRREEGFWFTNNGKATWIPGTHYMYLQWSKIDVGAPDFREANRLFFIFWEACKADKRCYGMCYLKNRRSGFSFMSSAETVNLATLAGDSRYGILSKTGADAKKMFTDKVVPISINYPFFFKPIQDGMDRPKTELAY
;
A
#
# COMPACT_ATOMS: atom_id res chain seq x y z
N SER A 1 -13.06 -1.87 30.21
CA SER A 1 -13.71 -1.49 28.97
C SER A 1 -12.98 -2.15 27.83
N ASP A 2 -13.50 -3.28 27.44
CA ASP A 2 -12.96 -4.15 26.40
C ASP A 2 -13.25 -3.54 25.03
N VAL A 3 -12.33 -2.71 24.56
CA VAL A 3 -12.36 -2.20 23.20
C VAL A 3 -11.62 -3.23 22.34
N CYS A 4 -12.40 -3.98 21.58
CA CYS A 4 -12.02 -4.71 20.38
C CYS A 4 -11.16 -5.96 20.47
N SER A 5 -11.75 -7.04 20.91
CA SER A 5 -11.36 -8.38 20.41
C SER A 5 -12.09 -8.77 19.10
N SER A 6 -12.72 -7.81 18.41
CA SER A 6 -13.59 -8.06 17.25
C SER A 6 -12.94 -7.74 15.89
N ASP A 7 -11.71 -7.24 15.88
CA ASP A 7 -11.03 -6.98 14.60
C ASP A 7 -10.52 -8.29 14.02
N LEU A 8 -10.98 -8.62 12.82
CA LEU A 8 -10.52 -9.81 12.12
C LEU A 8 -9.06 -9.67 11.72
N LYS A 9 -8.34 -10.76 11.87
CA LYS A 9 -7.04 -10.90 11.23
C LYS A 9 -7.25 -10.91 9.72
N TRP A 10 -6.61 -9.97 9.02
CA TRP A 10 -6.64 -9.95 7.56
C TRP A 10 -5.91 -11.16 7.00
N VAL A 11 -6.62 -11.99 6.26
CA VAL A 11 -6.02 -13.10 5.50
C VAL A 11 -5.73 -12.58 4.10
N ARG A 12 -4.46 -12.45 3.77
CA ARG A 12 -4.02 -11.99 2.45
C ARG A 12 -4.39 -13.02 1.38
N PHE A 13 -4.82 -12.52 0.24
CA PHE A 13 -4.97 -13.36 -0.94
C PHE A 13 -3.60 -13.81 -1.42
N GLU A 14 -3.49 -15.07 -1.78
CA GLU A 14 -2.26 -15.60 -2.36
C GLU A 14 -2.12 -15.07 -3.80
N GLN A 15 -0.95 -14.53 -4.09
CA GLN A 15 -0.60 -14.21 -5.46
C GLN A 15 -0.30 -15.51 -6.22
N PRO A 16 -0.72 -15.64 -7.51
CA PRO A 16 -0.29 -16.76 -8.34
C PRO A 16 1.23 -16.88 -8.35
N LYS A 17 1.74 -18.09 -8.12
CA LYS A 17 3.20 -18.36 -7.99
C LYS A 17 3.99 -17.95 -9.21
N GLU A 18 3.39 -18.04 -10.38
CA GLU A 18 3.98 -17.62 -11.64
C GLU A 18 4.23 -16.10 -11.66
N LEU A 19 3.24 -15.31 -11.22
CA LEU A 19 3.35 -13.85 -11.12
C LEU A 19 4.29 -13.42 -9.99
N GLU A 20 4.34 -14.17 -8.88
CA GLU A 20 5.23 -13.88 -7.75
C GLU A 20 6.72 -13.96 -8.15
N ARG A 21 7.05 -14.77 -9.14
CA ARG A 21 8.42 -14.92 -9.65
C ARG A 21 8.88 -13.71 -10.47
N LEU A 22 7.94 -12.97 -11.06
CA LEU A 22 8.24 -11.79 -11.86
C LEU A 22 8.51 -10.60 -10.91
N LYS A 23 9.69 -10.03 -11.03
CA LYS A 23 10.13 -8.96 -10.09
C LYS A 23 9.92 -7.56 -10.65
N ASN A 24 9.85 -7.44 -11.97
CA ASN A 24 9.75 -6.16 -12.67
C ASN A 24 9.03 -6.32 -14.02
N ILE A 25 8.76 -5.18 -14.66
CA ILE A 25 8.07 -5.13 -15.95
C ILE A 25 8.88 -5.79 -17.09
N PHE A 26 10.20 -5.85 -16.99
CA PHE A 26 11.03 -6.49 -18.01
C PHE A 26 10.87 -8.00 -17.98
N ASP A 27 10.72 -8.61 -16.79
CA ASP A 27 10.39 -10.02 -16.65
C ASP A 27 9.03 -10.32 -17.30
N TRP A 28 8.04 -9.44 -17.10
CA TRP A 28 6.74 -9.53 -17.74
C TRP A 28 6.80 -9.37 -19.27
N ARG A 29 7.61 -8.44 -19.77
CA ARG A 29 7.81 -8.29 -21.21
C ARG A 29 8.43 -9.51 -21.86
N ALA A 30 9.32 -10.18 -21.13
CA ALA A 30 9.96 -11.42 -21.58
C ALA A 30 9.09 -12.68 -21.38
N TYR A 31 7.97 -12.57 -20.66
CA TYR A 31 7.04 -13.68 -20.44
C TYR A 31 6.32 -14.03 -21.75
N PRO A 32 6.09 -15.34 -22.05
CA PRO A 32 5.44 -15.76 -23.29
C PRO A 32 4.06 -15.14 -23.46
N ASP A 33 3.77 -14.55 -24.63
CA ASP A 33 2.53 -13.82 -24.89
C ASP A 33 1.31 -14.72 -24.82
N ASP A 34 1.42 -15.95 -25.31
CA ASP A 34 0.37 -16.97 -25.26
C ASP A 34 -0.02 -17.39 -23.84
N GLN A 35 0.79 -17.04 -22.85
CA GLN A 35 0.53 -17.31 -21.42
C GLN A 35 0.13 -16.07 -20.64
N LYS A 36 0.24 -14.87 -21.22
CA LYS A 36 -0.12 -13.61 -20.54
C LYS A 36 -1.62 -13.47 -20.33
N ASP A 37 -2.42 -13.90 -21.29
CA ASP A 37 -3.87 -13.69 -21.30
C ASP A 37 -4.57 -14.26 -20.06
N GLN A 38 -4.08 -15.40 -19.56
CA GLN A 38 -4.61 -16.01 -18.34
C GLN A 38 -4.43 -15.14 -17.08
N TRP A 39 -3.52 -14.18 -17.10
CA TRP A 39 -3.19 -13.31 -15.95
C TRP A 39 -3.78 -11.93 -16.06
N HIS A 40 -4.24 -11.50 -17.22
CA HIS A 40 -4.81 -10.18 -17.43
C HIS A 40 -5.98 -9.92 -16.48
N ASP A 41 -6.94 -10.83 -16.41
CA ASP A 41 -8.11 -10.69 -15.54
C ASP A 41 -7.72 -10.56 -14.06
N TYR A 42 -6.69 -11.29 -13.61
CA TYR A 42 -6.19 -11.19 -12.24
C TYR A 42 -5.56 -9.83 -11.98
N ILE A 43 -4.71 -9.36 -12.89
CA ILE A 43 -4.02 -8.07 -12.77
C ILE A 43 -5.04 -6.93 -12.81
N ASP A 44 -5.99 -6.97 -13.72
CA ASP A 44 -7.04 -5.96 -13.87
C ASP A 44 -7.93 -5.91 -12.62
N GLU A 45 -8.28 -7.06 -12.05
CA GLU A 45 -9.03 -7.11 -10.80
C GLU A 45 -8.25 -6.51 -9.63
N GLU A 46 -6.94 -6.70 -9.56
CA GLU A 46 -6.09 -6.08 -8.54
C GLU A 46 -5.99 -4.55 -8.70
N PHE A 47 -5.92 -4.04 -9.94
CA PHE A 47 -6.01 -2.61 -10.22
C PHE A 47 -7.38 -2.05 -9.85
N LYS A 48 -8.46 -2.76 -10.17
CA LYS A 48 -9.81 -2.37 -9.79
C LYS A 48 -9.98 -2.29 -8.26
N ARG A 49 -9.47 -3.27 -7.51
CA ARG A 49 -9.47 -3.23 -6.03
C ARG A 49 -8.67 -2.06 -5.48
N ARG A 50 -7.58 -1.70 -6.13
CA ARG A 50 -6.76 -0.55 -5.78
C ARG A 50 -7.49 0.78 -5.98
N GLU A 51 -8.34 0.89 -6.99
CA GLU A 51 -9.09 2.11 -7.34
C GLU A 51 -10.42 2.20 -6.62
N GLU A 52 -11.23 1.16 -6.69
CA GLU A 52 -12.62 1.15 -6.21
C GLU A 52 -12.76 0.68 -4.76
N GLY A 53 -11.72 0.03 -4.22
CA GLY A 53 -11.77 -0.62 -2.92
C GLY A 53 -12.27 -2.06 -3.00
N PHE A 54 -12.53 -2.63 -1.81
CA PHE A 54 -12.85 -4.04 -1.71
C PHE A 54 -13.94 -4.31 -0.65
N TRP A 55 -14.88 -5.19 -1.00
CA TRP A 55 -15.90 -5.69 -0.08
C TRP A 55 -15.50 -7.04 0.48
N PHE A 56 -15.60 -7.22 1.78
CA PHE A 56 -15.39 -8.49 2.44
C PHE A 56 -16.34 -8.66 3.63
N THR A 57 -16.42 -9.87 4.17
CA THR A 57 -17.23 -10.14 5.36
C THR A 57 -16.37 -10.02 6.61
N ASN A 58 -16.72 -9.08 7.49
CA ASN A 58 -16.11 -8.88 8.79
C ASN A 58 -17.14 -9.22 9.89
N ASN A 59 -16.90 -10.29 10.65
CA ASN A 59 -17.80 -10.75 11.72
C ASN A 59 -19.28 -10.84 11.24
N GLY A 60 -19.50 -11.43 10.08
CA GLY A 60 -20.83 -11.59 9.48
C GLY A 60 -21.42 -10.32 8.85
N LYS A 61 -20.72 -9.20 8.85
CA LYS A 61 -21.15 -7.95 8.21
C LYS A 61 -20.38 -7.70 6.92
N ALA A 62 -21.11 -7.37 5.85
CA ALA A 62 -20.48 -6.83 4.65
C ALA A 62 -19.77 -5.51 4.99
N THR A 63 -18.47 -5.47 4.77
CA THR A 63 -17.61 -4.34 5.12
C THR A 63 -16.84 -3.91 3.88
N TRP A 64 -16.95 -2.64 3.53
CA TRP A 64 -16.17 -2.05 2.46
C TRP A 64 -14.92 -1.35 3.00
N ILE A 65 -13.81 -1.49 2.29
CA ILE A 65 -12.57 -0.75 2.51
C ILE A 65 -12.18 0.01 1.24
N PRO A 66 -11.71 1.25 1.34
CA PRO A 66 -11.20 1.98 0.18
C PRO A 66 -9.93 1.34 -0.37
N GLY A 67 -9.60 1.64 -1.63
CA GLY A 67 -8.46 1.07 -2.32
C GLY A 67 -7.13 1.28 -1.60
N THR A 68 -6.92 2.45 -1.00
CA THR A 68 -5.74 2.73 -0.17
C THR A 68 -5.64 1.79 1.05
N HIS A 69 -6.78 1.47 1.69
CA HIS A 69 -6.81 0.51 2.79
C HIS A 69 -6.58 -0.92 2.31
N TYR A 70 -7.13 -1.27 1.13
CA TYR A 70 -6.85 -2.55 0.48
C TYR A 70 -5.34 -2.71 0.22
N MET A 71 -4.71 -1.72 -0.40
CA MET A 71 -3.26 -1.73 -0.66
C MET A 71 -2.44 -1.84 0.62
N TYR A 72 -2.86 -1.15 1.69
CA TYR A 72 -2.22 -1.26 2.99
C TYR A 72 -2.30 -2.68 3.56
N LEU A 73 -3.48 -3.31 3.54
CA LEU A 73 -3.69 -4.65 4.11
C LEU A 73 -3.09 -5.76 3.24
N GLN A 74 -3.31 -5.68 1.93
CA GLN A 74 -2.96 -6.76 1.01
C GLN A 74 -1.49 -6.73 0.60
N TRP A 75 -0.96 -5.56 0.27
CA TRP A 75 0.32 -5.46 -0.40
C TRP A 75 1.43 -4.80 0.42
N SER A 76 1.09 -4.07 1.49
CA SER A 76 2.12 -3.44 2.31
C SER A 76 2.71 -4.43 3.30
N LYS A 77 4.05 -4.54 3.29
CA LYS A 77 4.82 -5.37 4.20
C LYS A 77 6.13 -4.66 4.54
N ILE A 78 6.51 -4.72 5.80
CA ILE A 78 7.80 -4.26 6.31
C ILE A 78 8.48 -5.41 7.07
N ASP A 79 9.73 -5.23 7.49
CA ASP A 79 10.53 -6.29 8.13
C ASP A 79 9.85 -6.92 9.36
N VAL A 80 9.08 -6.12 10.12
CA VAL A 80 8.32 -6.61 11.28
C VAL A 80 6.99 -7.29 10.92
N GLY A 81 6.62 -7.34 9.64
CA GLY A 81 5.44 -8.05 9.16
C GLY A 81 4.45 -7.18 8.38
N ALA A 82 3.28 -7.74 8.21
CA ALA A 82 2.14 -7.16 7.49
C ALA A 82 1.10 -6.61 8.49
N PRO A 83 0.30 -5.62 8.08
CA PRO A 83 -0.76 -5.08 8.94
C PRO A 83 -1.96 -6.03 9.02
N ASP A 84 -2.65 -5.97 10.16
CA ASP A 84 -3.96 -6.57 10.33
C ASP A 84 -5.08 -5.53 10.14
N PHE A 85 -6.28 -6.00 9.85
CA PHE A 85 -7.47 -5.15 9.78
C PHE A 85 -7.79 -4.56 11.16
N ARG A 86 -8.06 -3.26 11.17
CA ARG A 86 -8.57 -2.53 12.34
C ARG A 86 -9.62 -1.53 11.88
N GLU A 87 -10.77 -1.50 12.55
CA GLU A 87 -11.83 -0.56 12.21
C GLU A 87 -11.39 0.92 12.30
N ALA A 88 -10.56 1.24 13.28
CA ALA A 88 -9.98 2.58 13.40
C ALA A 88 -9.13 2.97 12.17
N ASN A 89 -8.39 2.02 11.59
CA ASN A 89 -7.62 2.25 10.37
C ASN A 89 -8.56 2.41 9.16
N ARG A 90 -9.64 1.63 9.09
CA ARG A 90 -10.64 1.76 8.03
C ARG A 90 -11.26 3.15 8.01
N LEU A 91 -11.70 3.64 9.16
CA LEU A 91 -12.27 4.99 9.29
C LEU A 91 -11.25 6.08 8.91
N PHE A 92 -9.98 5.89 9.30
CA PHE A 92 -8.90 6.78 8.88
C PHE A 92 -8.75 6.82 7.36
N PHE A 93 -8.68 5.68 6.69
CA PHE A 93 -8.52 5.64 5.24
C PHE A 93 -9.74 6.16 4.48
N ILE A 94 -10.97 5.92 4.96
CA ILE A 94 -12.18 6.53 4.39
C ILE A 94 -12.11 8.06 4.48
N PHE A 95 -11.74 8.60 5.64
CA PHE A 95 -11.60 10.03 5.82
C PHE A 95 -10.48 10.61 4.95
N TRP A 96 -9.38 9.90 4.82
CA TRP A 96 -8.26 10.28 3.96
C TRP A 96 -8.69 10.35 2.48
N GLU A 97 -9.43 9.36 1.99
CA GLU A 97 -9.98 9.40 0.62
C GLU A 97 -10.91 10.60 0.41
N ALA A 98 -11.77 10.90 1.38
CA ALA A 98 -12.61 12.08 1.33
C ALA A 98 -11.79 13.39 1.28
N CYS A 99 -10.70 13.47 2.06
CA CYS A 99 -9.77 14.60 2.02
C CYS A 99 -9.08 14.76 0.66
N LYS A 100 -8.66 13.67 0.04
CA LYS A 100 -8.05 13.68 -1.30
C LYS A 100 -9.04 14.12 -2.38
N ALA A 101 -10.30 13.73 -2.27
CA ALA A 101 -11.34 14.06 -3.23
C ALA A 101 -11.81 15.53 -3.15
N ASP A 102 -11.70 16.18 -2.00
CA ASP A 102 -12.11 17.57 -1.81
C ASP A 102 -10.98 18.54 -2.16
N LYS A 103 -11.10 19.23 -3.29
CA LYS A 103 -10.12 20.22 -3.77
C LYS A 103 -9.86 21.38 -2.80
N ARG A 104 -10.73 21.60 -1.79
CA ARG A 104 -10.55 22.61 -0.75
C ARG A 104 -9.69 22.11 0.41
N CYS A 105 -9.44 20.81 0.47
CA CYS A 105 -8.65 20.19 1.52
C CYS A 105 -7.16 20.21 1.15
N TYR A 106 -6.39 20.98 1.92
CA TYR A 106 -4.92 21.08 1.71
C TYR A 106 -4.12 20.05 2.49
N GLY A 107 -4.77 19.28 3.34
CA GLY A 107 -4.12 18.26 4.15
C GLY A 107 -4.96 17.83 5.32
N MET A 108 -4.44 16.89 6.09
CA MET A 108 -5.11 16.33 7.26
C MET A 108 -4.21 16.42 8.50
N CYS A 109 -4.76 16.92 9.60
CA CYS A 109 -4.14 16.81 10.91
C CYS A 109 -4.71 15.59 11.64
N TYR A 110 -3.86 14.61 11.92
CA TYR A 110 -4.27 13.39 12.60
C TYR A 110 -3.71 13.31 14.02
N LEU A 111 -4.60 13.45 15.00
CA LEU A 111 -4.25 13.29 16.40
C LEU A 111 -4.30 11.79 16.77
N LYS A 112 -3.22 11.25 17.24
CA LYS A 112 -3.09 9.82 17.50
C LYS A 112 -2.32 9.53 18.79
N ASN A 113 -2.61 8.38 19.38
CA ASN A 113 -1.82 7.85 20.46
C ASN A 113 -0.51 7.21 19.94
N ARG A 114 0.40 6.96 20.85
CA ARG A 114 1.63 6.21 20.56
C ARG A 114 1.28 4.78 20.13
N ARG A 115 2.00 4.22 19.16
CA ARG A 115 1.85 2.85 18.63
C ARG A 115 0.54 2.58 17.85
N SER A 116 -0.13 3.61 17.35
CA SER A 116 -1.31 3.46 16.48
C SER A 116 -1.04 2.87 15.08
N GLY A 117 0.23 2.63 14.72
CA GLY A 117 0.59 2.17 13.37
C GLY A 117 0.63 3.26 12.29
N PHE A 118 0.33 4.52 12.65
CA PHE A 118 0.21 5.62 11.68
C PHE A 118 1.42 5.78 10.76
N SER A 119 2.64 5.66 11.28
CA SER A 119 3.84 5.76 10.44
C SER A 119 3.93 4.66 9.39
N PHE A 120 3.32 3.50 9.64
CA PHE A 120 3.23 2.44 8.65
C PHE A 120 2.14 2.78 7.62
N MET A 121 0.96 3.22 8.04
CA MET A 121 -0.13 3.65 7.15
C MET A 121 0.31 4.77 6.22
N SER A 122 0.96 5.82 6.75
CA SER A 122 1.44 6.95 5.95
C SER A 122 2.55 6.55 4.97
N SER A 123 3.46 5.64 5.35
CA SER A 123 4.48 5.13 4.44
C SER A 123 3.87 4.28 3.32
N ALA A 124 2.88 3.46 3.64
CA ALA A 124 2.16 2.65 2.64
C ALA A 124 1.42 3.54 1.64
N GLU A 125 0.75 4.58 2.12
CA GLU A 125 0.08 5.54 1.25
C GLU A 125 1.06 6.35 0.40
N THR A 126 2.22 6.73 0.95
CA THR A 126 3.27 7.40 0.18
C THR A 126 3.73 6.54 -1.00
N VAL A 127 3.97 5.24 -0.79
CA VAL A 127 4.32 4.31 -1.88
C VAL A 127 3.16 4.14 -2.85
N ASN A 128 1.93 4.00 -2.33
CA ASN A 128 0.74 3.87 -3.17
C ASN A 128 0.59 5.07 -4.11
N LEU A 129 0.67 6.28 -3.59
CA LEU A 129 0.57 7.51 -4.41
C LEU A 129 1.74 7.65 -5.39
N ALA A 130 2.97 7.38 -4.96
CA ALA A 130 4.15 7.48 -5.81
C ALA A 130 4.15 6.49 -6.98
N THR A 131 3.43 5.37 -6.86
CA THR A 131 3.29 4.38 -7.93
C THR A 131 2.04 4.58 -8.81
N LEU A 132 1.19 5.56 -8.49
CA LEU A 132 -0.01 5.90 -9.26
C LEU A 132 0.16 7.16 -10.10
N ALA A 133 0.81 8.18 -9.54
CA ALA A 133 0.87 9.50 -10.13
C ALA A 133 2.23 9.74 -10.80
N GLY A 134 2.20 10.03 -12.11
CA GLY A 134 3.37 10.55 -12.82
C GLY A 134 3.75 11.95 -12.34
N ASP A 135 5.01 12.32 -12.49
CA ASP A 135 5.56 13.66 -12.17
C ASP A 135 5.22 14.19 -10.77
N SER A 136 5.08 13.29 -9.80
CA SER A 136 4.73 13.65 -8.43
C SER A 136 5.90 13.42 -7.47
N ARG A 137 5.97 14.24 -6.41
CA ARG A 137 6.99 14.12 -5.38
C ARG A 137 6.35 14.04 -4.01
N TYR A 138 6.76 13.05 -3.22
CA TYR A 138 6.28 12.83 -1.87
C TYR A 138 7.45 12.92 -0.90
N GLY A 139 7.31 13.69 0.16
CA GLY A 139 8.35 13.91 1.14
C GLY A 139 7.95 13.44 2.54
N ILE A 140 8.93 12.98 3.30
CA ILE A 140 8.77 12.63 4.71
C ILE A 140 9.51 13.66 5.54
N LEU A 141 8.77 14.36 6.40
CA LEU A 141 9.34 15.25 7.41
C LEU A 141 9.24 14.58 8.79
N SER A 142 10.28 14.68 9.56
CA SER A 142 10.32 14.20 10.92
C SER A 142 11.06 15.17 11.83
N LYS A 143 11.15 14.88 13.12
CA LYS A 143 11.86 15.72 14.12
C LYS A 143 13.32 15.96 13.73
N THR A 144 13.98 14.94 13.17
CA THR A 144 15.36 15.04 12.67
C THR A 144 15.47 14.39 11.28
N GLY A 145 16.51 14.78 10.52
CA GLY A 145 16.80 14.12 9.25
C GLY A 145 17.13 12.63 9.41
N ALA A 146 17.76 12.25 10.51
CA ALA A 146 18.03 10.85 10.83
C ALA A 146 16.76 10.04 11.04
N ASP A 147 15.74 10.60 11.73
CA ASP A 147 14.45 9.95 11.93
C ASP A 147 13.67 9.82 10.62
N ALA A 148 13.69 10.85 9.75
CA ALA A 148 13.08 10.81 8.44
C ALA A 148 13.73 9.73 7.56
N LYS A 149 15.07 9.68 7.53
CA LYS A 149 15.82 8.65 6.81
C LYS A 149 15.52 7.26 7.33
N LYS A 150 15.44 7.06 8.64
CA LYS A 150 15.08 5.78 9.25
C LYS A 150 13.66 5.37 8.85
N MET A 151 12.69 6.28 8.86
CA MET A 151 11.33 5.97 8.41
C MET A 151 11.31 5.55 6.94
N PHE A 152 12.08 6.22 6.10
CA PHE A 152 12.22 5.89 4.70
C PHE A 152 12.79 4.48 4.49
N THR A 153 13.95 4.18 5.09
CA THR A 153 14.65 2.89 4.92
C THR A 153 13.90 1.71 5.55
N ASP A 154 13.25 1.93 6.70
CA ASP A 154 12.62 0.84 7.46
C ASP A 154 11.17 0.57 7.02
N LYS A 155 10.54 1.50 6.30
CA LYS A 155 9.12 1.38 5.92
C LYS A 155 8.87 1.58 4.43
N VAL A 156 9.24 2.73 3.87
CA VAL A 156 8.95 3.05 2.45
C VAL A 156 9.64 2.05 1.53
N VAL A 157 10.94 1.87 1.69
CA VAL A 157 11.74 0.97 0.85
C VAL A 157 11.24 -0.49 0.93
N PRO A 158 11.03 -1.09 2.11
CA PRO A 158 10.49 -2.45 2.18
C PRO A 158 9.11 -2.60 1.55
N ILE A 159 8.20 -1.63 1.73
CA ILE A 159 6.88 -1.66 1.11
C ILE A 159 7.02 -1.66 -0.41
N SER A 160 7.82 -0.75 -0.98
CA SER A 160 8.06 -0.68 -2.42
C SER A 160 8.66 -1.97 -2.98
N ILE A 161 9.66 -2.54 -2.31
CA ILE A 161 10.28 -3.81 -2.73
C ILE A 161 9.27 -4.95 -2.74
N ASN A 162 8.37 -5.01 -1.76
CA ASN A 162 7.39 -6.09 -1.61
C ASN A 162 6.15 -5.95 -2.52
N TYR A 163 5.97 -4.82 -3.22
CA TYR A 163 4.88 -4.71 -4.18
C TYR A 163 5.08 -5.70 -5.34
N PRO A 164 4.01 -6.28 -5.89
CA PRO A 164 4.10 -7.08 -7.10
C PRO A 164 4.53 -6.23 -8.29
N PHE A 165 5.13 -6.87 -9.30
CA PHE A 165 5.70 -6.18 -10.45
C PHE A 165 4.71 -5.26 -11.18
N PHE A 166 3.44 -5.66 -11.26
CA PHE A 166 2.41 -4.91 -11.98
C PHE A 166 1.99 -3.60 -11.29
N PHE A 167 2.30 -3.43 -10.01
CA PHE A 167 2.12 -2.16 -9.29
C PHE A 167 3.40 -1.30 -9.25
N LYS A 168 4.52 -1.82 -9.74
CA LYS A 168 5.79 -1.09 -9.73
C LYS A 168 6.04 -0.42 -11.08
N PRO A 169 6.13 0.91 -11.14
CA PRO A 169 6.75 1.58 -12.26
C PRO A 169 8.22 1.16 -12.42
N ILE A 170 8.83 1.51 -13.53
CA ILE A 170 10.26 1.30 -13.72
C ILE A 170 11.00 2.17 -12.70
N GLN A 171 11.75 1.52 -11.83
CA GLN A 171 12.55 2.21 -10.83
C GLN A 171 13.85 2.73 -11.44
N ASP A 172 14.16 3.99 -11.19
CA ASP A 172 15.47 4.58 -11.51
C ASP A 172 16.37 4.52 -10.26
N GLY A 173 17.60 4.03 -10.41
CA GLY A 173 18.59 3.97 -9.36
C GLY A 173 18.73 2.62 -8.64
N MET A 174 19.09 2.67 -7.36
CA MET A 174 19.44 1.48 -6.56
C MET A 174 18.21 0.73 -6.05
N ASP A 175 18.27 -0.59 -6.01
CA ASP A 175 17.21 -1.47 -5.46
C ASP A 175 16.85 -1.14 -4.00
N ARG A 176 17.82 -0.68 -3.22
CA ARG A 176 17.64 -0.26 -1.81
C ARG A 176 18.16 1.16 -1.59
N PRO A 177 17.42 2.17 -1.99
CA PRO A 177 17.82 3.55 -1.83
C PRO A 177 17.83 3.96 -0.36
N LYS A 178 18.70 4.95 -0.03
CA LYS A 178 18.86 5.41 1.35
C LYS A 178 18.13 6.72 1.65
N THR A 179 17.81 7.50 0.64
CA THR A 179 17.24 8.85 0.80
C THR A 179 16.14 9.19 -0.16
N GLU A 180 16.14 8.59 -1.35
CA GLU A 180 15.19 8.88 -2.43
C GLU A 180 14.86 7.59 -3.18
N LEU A 181 13.60 7.45 -3.56
CA LEU A 181 13.09 6.39 -4.40
C LEU A 181 12.45 7.07 -5.62
N ALA A 182 12.98 6.80 -6.81
CA ALA A 182 12.52 7.35 -8.08
C ALA A 182 11.94 6.24 -8.98
N TYR A 183 10.86 6.57 -9.67
CA TYR A 183 10.23 5.72 -10.66
C TYR A 183 10.14 6.42 -12.01
#